data_0188da0864bd0aa4a50475e6d2fe2d8b
#
_entry.id   0188da0864bd0aa4a50475e6d2fe2d8b
#
_cell.length_a   1.000
_cell.length_b   1.000
_cell.length_c   1.000
_cell.angle_alpha   90.00
_cell.angle_beta   90.00
_cell.angle_gamma   90.00
#
_symmetry.space_group_name_H-M   'P 1'
#
loop_
_entity.id
_entity.type
_entity.pdbx_description
1 polymer ?
#
loop_
_entity_poly.entity_id
_entity_poly.type
_entity_poly.pdbx_seq_one_letter_code
_entity_poly.pdbx_strand_id
1 'polypeptide(L)'
;MKKTLHFLSGIPRSGSTVLAAILNQNPQTHVSTTSGLVHALDGLANTWHSAGLLNENDPERKLLAQTMRGTIDAFYESTDKPVIIDKGRGWPVPVIMQAMSQVLQHKPKIIATVRSVPDCMASFVRIAKPEDLDEFMHSGQLADHLKAAYISLQEGYQFMPECFLFVEYEDLLANPKAQLDRIHEFLDLPAFDYDLSNIDGSSVKEDDENLHGYSGMHDVKPVLQRQHSESPKDVLKNHYAAFCQPEFWLEKPRTVPELTDLDLQLAASTSGDFVEGLRLAHKLEANEPNNHRAAYNRGWYALRQGQIQKGYQLMDRGRFVGVFGNKHPETVTQQWDGKSKGTILLYLEGGLGDQIHQIRYAKDIADRGNKVVVACTGALVPMFNQLDGVSAVVQHGAEYGVYHDYWVAGMSAVVPLGYELKDLKGTPYIDKPIAIKGRKKRIGLRWQGNPTFEHEHHKKFPYEMMFDAVKSDECEFISLQRDEGADACPPWVRQVPLNSWEDTRNAVASCDLVISACTSVSHLSAAMGVETWVVTPVMPYFLYALDGDKTPYYNSMTLIRQEVFGDWTAPFDRIKAKLNTTKQPIRMVS
;
A
#
# COMPACT_ATOMS: atom_id res chain seq x y z
N MET A 1 -29.10 -28.39 -13.19
CA MET A 1 -29.14 -28.20 -11.71
C MET A 1 -28.19 -27.05 -11.35
N LYS A 2 -28.53 -26.20 -10.39
CA LYS A 2 -27.63 -25.12 -9.95
C LYS A 2 -26.47 -25.77 -9.15
N LYS A 3 -25.22 -25.70 -9.65
CA LYS A 3 -24.04 -26.25 -8.99
C LYS A 3 -23.67 -25.36 -7.78
N THR A 4 -23.27 -26.00 -6.68
CA THR A 4 -22.71 -25.32 -5.51
C THR A 4 -21.20 -25.23 -5.66
N LEU A 5 -20.62 -24.04 -5.45
CA LEU A 5 -19.18 -23.81 -5.58
C LEU A 5 -18.56 -23.56 -4.20
N HIS A 6 -17.52 -24.31 -3.90
CA HIS A 6 -16.62 -24.15 -2.76
C HIS A 6 -15.17 -24.07 -3.25
N PHE A 7 -14.24 -23.82 -2.34
CA PHE A 7 -12.85 -23.57 -2.69
C PHE A 7 -11.89 -24.43 -1.85
N LEU A 8 -10.82 -24.87 -2.50
CA LEU A 8 -9.69 -25.54 -1.86
C LEU A 8 -8.44 -24.69 -2.08
N SER A 9 -7.80 -24.28 -1.02
CA SER A 9 -6.56 -23.53 -1.07
C SER A 9 -5.55 -24.07 -0.05
N GLY A 10 -4.54 -23.31 0.28
CA GLY A 10 -3.58 -23.65 1.33
C GLY A 10 -2.15 -23.34 0.96
N ILE A 11 -1.24 -23.64 1.87
CA ILE A 11 0.20 -23.48 1.68
C ILE A 11 0.70 -24.54 0.67
N PRO A 12 1.60 -24.21 -0.27
CA PRO A 12 2.22 -25.21 -1.12
C PRO A 12 2.84 -26.36 -0.30
N ARG A 13 2.67 -27.60 -0.77
CA ARG A 13 3.19 -28.82 -0.11
C ARG A 13 2.52 -29.17 1.23
N SER A 14 1.34 -28.65 1.51
CA SER A 14 0.54 -28.97 2.70
C SER A 14 -0.51 -30.08 2.48
N GLY A 15 -0.46 -30.78 1.36
CA GLY A 15 -1.35 -31.92 1.12
C GLY A 15 -2.64 -31.62 0.35
N SER A 16 -2.80 -30.45 -0.26
CA SER A 16 -4.02 -30.09 -1.02
C SER A 16 -4.33 -31.03 -2.17
N THR A 17 -3.30 -31.59 -2.83
CA THR A 17 -3.50 -32.53 -3.96
C THR A 17 -4.01 -33.90 -3.48
N VAL A 18 -3.45 -34.42 -2.39
CA VAL A 18 -3.96 -35.70 -1.83
C VAL A 18 -5.37 -35.54 -1.26
N LEU A 19 -5.67 -34.40 -0.62
CA LEU A 19 -7.02 -34.10 -0.15
C LEU A 19 -8.01 -34.00 -1.31
N ALA A 20 -7.63 -33.33 -2.42
CA ALA A 20 -8.44 -33.27 -3.63
C ALA A 20 -8.73 -34.65 -4.21
N ALA A 21 -7.73 -35.55 -4.28
CA ALA A 21 -7.90 -36.91 -4.73
C ALA A 21 -8.87 -37.71 -3.82
N ILE A 22 -8.75 -37.56 -2.52
CA ILE A 22 -9.67 -38.21 -1.57
C ILE A 22 -11.10 -37.70 -1.79
N LEU A 23 -11.32 -36.38 -1.81
CA LEU A 23 -12.65 -35.80 -1.96
C LEU A 23 -13.30 -36.13 -3.32
N ASN A 24 -12.52 -36.39 -4.37
CA ASN A 24 -13.03 -36.85 -5.67
C ASN A 24 -13.60 -38.28 -5.66
N GLN A 25 -13.37 -39.07 -4.62
CA GLN A 25 -14.03 -40.38 -4.48
C GLN A 25 -15.55 -40.22 -4.25
N ASN A 26 -15.99 -39.09 -3.69
CA ASN A 26 -17.41 -38.83 -3.48
C ASN A 26 -18.10 -38.54 -4.83
N PRO A 27 -19.13 -39.33 -5.23
CA PRO A 27 -19.79 -39.17 -6.52
C PRO A 27 -20.53 -37.83 -6.67
N GLN A 28 -20.75 -37.11 -5.59
CA GLN A 28 -21.41 -35.77 -5.62
C GLN A 28 -20.43 -34.64 -5.79
N THR A 29 -19.12 -34.84 -5.62
CA THR A 29 -18.13 -33.79 -5.67
C THR A 29 -17.26 -33.87 -6.92
N HIS A 30 -16.87 -32.70 -7.41
CA HIS A 30 -15.79 -32.53 -8.37
C HIS A 30 -14.77 -31.54 -7.77
N VAL A 31 -13.58 -32.04 -7.48
CA VAL A 31 -12.45 -31.19 -7.04
C VAL A 31 -11.50 -31.03 -8.21
N SER A 32 -11.25 -29.79 -8.60
CA SER A 32 -10.38 -29.50 -9.74
C SER A 32 -8.89 -29.78 -9.42
N THR A 33 -8.08 -29.92 -10.46
CA THR A 33 -6.64 -29.64 -10.40
C THR A 33 -6.41 -28.16 -10.09
N THR A 34 -5.17 -27.69 -10.04
CA THR A 34 -4.92 -26.25 -9.89
C THR A 34 -5.57 -25.50 -11.07
N SER A 35 -6.60 -24.71 -10.74
CA SER A 35 -7.49 -24.13 -11.73
C SER A 35 -7.03 -22.71 -12.13
N GLY A 36 -7.23 -22.37 -13.40
CA GLY A 36 -7.06 -20.99 -13.89
C GLY A 36 -8.28 -20.08 -13.67
N LEU A 37 -9.35 -20.61 -13.04
CA LEU A 37 -10.61 -19.88 -12.89
C LEU A 37 -10.43 -18.56 -12.11
N VAL A 38 -9.68 -18.60 -11.01
CA VAL A 38 -9.42 -17.39 -10.20
C VAL A 38 -8.76 -16.27 -11.03
N HIS A 39 -7.81 -16.64 -11.91
CA HIS A 39 -7.13 -15.67 -12.79
C HIS A 39 -8.07 -15.13 -13.88
N ALA A 40 -8.95 -15.96 -14.42
CA ALA A 40 -9.96 -15.53 -15.39
C ALA A 40 -10.95 -14.52 -14.76
N LEU A 41 -11.40 -14.79 -13.53
CA LEU A 41 -12.30 -13.90 -12.81
C LEU A 41 -11.62 -12.60 -12.38
N ASP A 42 -10.38 -12.66 -11.94
CA ASP A 42 -9.56 -11.48 -11.63
C ASP A 42 -9.33 -10.62 -12.88
N GLY A 43 -9.02 -11.24 -14.02
CA GLY A 43 -8.91 -10.55 -15.30
C GLY A 43 -10.21 -9.85 -15.74
N LEU A 44 -11.36 -10.49 -15.54
CA LEU A 44 -12.66 -9.87 -15.79
C LEU A 44 -12.88 -8.65 -14.88
N ALA A 45 -12.64 -8.80 -13.58
CA ALA A 45 -12.80 -7.73 -12.60
C ALA A 45 -11.89 -6.54 -12.92
N ASN A 46 -10.62 -6.80 -13.22
CA ASN A 46 -9.62 -5.77 -13.55
C ASN A 46 -9.96 -5.06 -14.88
N THR A 47 -10.40 -5.80 -15.89
CA THR A 47 -10.82 -5.20 -17.17
C THR A 47 -12.04 -4.30 -16.99
N TRP A 48 -13.01 -4.75 -16.21
CA TRP A 48 -14.22 -3.98 -15.91
C TRP A 48 -13.91 -2.72 -15.11
N HIS A 49 -13.02 -2.85 -14.12
CA HIS A 49 -12.54 -1.72 -13.33
C HIS A 49 -11.76 -0.70 -14.17
N SER A 50 -10.85 -1.16 -15.02
CA SER A 50 -10.05 -0.28 -15.89
C SER A 50 -10.89 0.40 -17.00
N ALA A 51 -12.03 -0.16 -17.35
CA ALA A 51 -12.99 0.48 -18.27
C ALA A 51 -13.87 1.55 -17.59
N GLY A 52 -13.70 1.81 -16.29
CA GLY A 52 -14.49 2.80 -15.54
C GLY A 52 -15.94 2.40 -15.27
N LEU A 53 -16.26 1.10 -15.43
CA LEU A 53 -17.63 0.58 -15.35
C LEU A 53 -18.06 0.15 -13.93
N LEU A 54 -17.26 0.41 -12.89
CA LEU A 54 -17.55 0.03 -11.51
C LEU A 54 -17.80 1.26 -10.62
N ASN A 55 -19.00 1.79 -10.65
CA ASN A 55 -19.45 2.74 -9.64
C ASN A 55 -20.27 2.02 -8.54
N GLU A 56 -20.20 2.45 -7.26
CA GLU A 56 -20.79 1.71 -6.13
C GLU A 56 -22.31 1.48 -6.22
N ASN A 57 -23.02 2.32 -6.95
CA ASN A 57 -24.48 2.24 -7.18
C ASN A 57 -24.85 1.81 -8.61
N ASP A 58 -23.90 1.26 -9.39
CA ASP A 58 -24.12 1.02 -10.81
C ASP A 58 -24.81 -0.34 -11.04
N PRO A 59 -25.84 -0.40 -11.91
CA PRO A 59 -26.40 -1.64 -12.44
C PRO A 59 -25.34 -2.60 -13.01
N GLU A 60 -24.21 -2.09 -13.45
CA GLU A 60 -23.10 -2.84 -14.04
C GLU A 60 -22.34 -3.71 -13.06
N ARG A 61 -22.27 -3.34 -11.77
CA ARG A 61 -21.75 -4.28 -10.72
C ARG A 61 -22.54 -5.58 -10.68
N LYS A 62 -23.85 -5.47 -10.82
CA LYS A 62 -24.71 -6.65 -10.88
C LYS A 62 -24.46 -7.45 -12.17
N LEU A 63 -24.20 -6.76 -13.26
CA LEU A 63 -23.85 -7.38 -14.54
C LEU A 63 -22.49 -8.07 -14.48
N LEU A 64 -21.48 -7.44 -13.88
CA LEU A 64 -20.18 -8.08 -13.63
C LEU A 64 -20.32 -9.36 -12.81
N ALA A 65 -21.04 -9.31 -11.68
CA ALA A 65 -21.28 -10.49 -10.86
C ALA A 65 -22.03 -11.60 -11.64
N GLN A 66 -22.97 -11.24 -12.50
CA GLN A 66 -23.66 -12.18 -13.39
C GLN A 66 -22.72 -12.75 -14.47
N THR A 67 -21.84 -11.94 -15.03
CA THR A 67 -20.83 -12.36 -16.01
C THR A 67 -19.82 -13.32 -15.37
N MET A 68 -19.32 -12.98 -14.18
CA MET A 68 -18.45 -13.87 -13.42
C MET A 68 -19.15 -15.20 -13.08
N ARG A 69 -20.43 -15.16 -12.71
CA ARG A 69 -21.22 -16.38 -12.48
C ARG A 69 -21.37 -17.19 -13.76
N GLY A 70 -21.67 -16.55 -14.90
CA GLY A 70 -21.71 -17.22 -16.19
C GLY A 70 -20.39 -17.85 -16.59
N THR A 71 -19.27 -17.20 -16.30
CA THR A 71 -17.92 -17.73 -16.52
C THR A 71 -17.68 -18.99 -15.67
N ILE A 72 -18.06 -18.98 -14.38
CA ILE A 72 -17.99 -20.16 -13.50
C ILE A 72 -18.83 -21.32 -14.04
N ASP A 73 -20.08 -21.04 -14.43
CA ASP A 73 -20.99 -22.05 -14.93
C ASP A 73 -20.48 -22.67 -16.25
N ALA A 74 -19.92 -21.85 -17.15
CA ALA A 74 -19.30 -22.33 -18.40
C ALA A 74 -18.01 -23.13 -18.14
N PHE A 75 -17.16 -22.68 -17.20
CA PHE A 75 -15.90 -23.35 -16.86
C PHE A 75 -16.15 -24.78 -16.38
N TYR A 76 -17.25 -25.01 -15.66
CA TYR A 76 -17.64 -26.31 -15.13
C TYR A 76 -18.83 -26.96 -15.88
N GLU A 77 -19.10 -26.55 -17.12
CA GLU A 77 -20.22 -27.09 -17.91
C GLU A 77 -20.08 -28.61 -18.12
N SER A 78 -18.85 -29.08 -18.32
CA SER A 78 -18.56 -30.48 -18.64
C SER A 78 -18.77 -31.48 -17.50
N THR A 79 -18.83 -31.02 -16.24
CA THR A 79 -19.10 -31.91 -15.09
C THR A 79 -20.57 -31.95 -14.73
N ASP A 80 -21.09 -33.14 -14.44
CA ASP A 80 -22.46 -33.41 -13.96
C ASP A 80 -22.58 -33.32 -12.43
N LYS A 81 -21.46 -33.14 -11.71
CA LYS A 81 -21.43 -33.14 -10.26
C LYS A 81 -22.13 -31.91 -9.68
N PRO A 82 -22.98 -32.05 -8.65
CA PRO A 82 -23.70 -30.94 -8.05
C PRO A 82 -22.81 -30.02 -7.20
N VAL A 83 -21.69 -30.52 -6.68
CA VAL A 83 -20.76 -29.79 -5.83
C VAL A 83 -19.41 -29.66 -6.50
N ILE A 84 -18.96 -28.45 -6.68
CA ILE A 84 -17.65 -28.09 -7.23
C ILE A 84 -16.78 -27.58 -6.09
N ILE A 85 -15.55 -28.08 -6.00
CA ILE A 85 -14.51 -27.55 -5.11
C ILE A 85 -13.35 -27.13 -5.98
N ASP A 86 -13.25 -25.81 -6.27
CA ASP A 86 -12.20 -25.28 -7.13
C ASP A 86 -10.89 -25.10 -6.34
N LYS A 87 -9.83 -25.74 -6.83
CA LYS A 87 -8.50 -25.66 -6.22
C LYS A 87 -7.71 -24.51 -6.82
N GLY A 88 -7.38 -23.52 -5.98
CA GLY A 88 -6.59 -22.35 -6.39
C GLY A 88 -5.98 -21.60 -5.23
N ARG A 89 -4.81 -21.01 -5.44
CA ARG A 89 -4.10 -20.27 -4.39
C ARG A 89 -4.60 -18.83 -4.21
N GLY A 90 -5.26 -18.29 -5.22
CA GLY A 90 -5.80 -16.92 -5.20
C GLY A 90 -7.11 -16.78 -4.42
N TRP A 91 -7.80 -17.87 -4.06
CA TRP A 91 -9.08 -17.80 -3.38
C TRP A 91 -9.06 -17.08 -2.02
N PRO A 92 -7.98 -17.17 -1.21
CA PRO A 92 -7.89 -16.44 0.05
C PRO A 92 -7.62 -14.94 -0.08
N VAL A 93 -7.33 -14.42 -1.28
CA VAL A 93 -7.07 -12.98 -1.45
C VAL A 93 -8.32 -12.18 -1.07
N PRO A 94 -8.23 -11.17 -0.16
CA PRO A 94 -9.39 -10.46 0.38
C PRO A 94 -10.34 -9.89 -0.68
N VAL A 95 -9.79 -9.26 -1.72
CA VAL A 95 -10.61 -8.69 -2.82
C VAL A 95 -11.35 -9.78 -3.60
N ILE A 96 -10.73 -10.95 -3.80
CA ILE A 96 -11.37 -12.10 -4.47
C ILE A 96 -12.47 -12.69 -3.57
N MET A 97 -12.23 -12.82 -2.27
CA MET A 97 -13.25 -13.31 -1.32
C MET A 97 -14.46 -12.38 -1.28
N GLN A 98 -14.23 -11.07 -1.31
CA GLN A 98 -15.31 -10.08 -1.38
C GLN A 98 -16.10 -10.19 -2.69
N ALA A 99 -15.42 -10.30 -3.84
CA ALA A 99 -16.05 -10.49 -5.13
C ALA A 99 -16.87 -11.78 -5.16
N MET A 100 -16.33 -12.89 -4.66
CA MET A 100 -17.03 -14.18 -4.60
C MET A 100 -18.25 -14.13 -3.67
N SER A 101 -18.20 -13.37 -2.58
CA SER A 101 -19.38 -13.17 -1.74
C SER A 101 -20.55 -12.53 -2.51
N GLN A 102 -20.26 -11.59 -3.41
CA GLN A 102 -21.26 -10.96 -4.28
C GLN A 102 -21.75 -11.93 -5.40
N VAL A 103 -20.83 -12.64 -6.04
CA VAL A 103 -21.14 -13.61 -7.11
C VAL A 103 -21.99 -14.77 -6.60
N LEU A 104 -21.64 -15.30 -5.43
CA LEU A 104 -22.32 -16.45 -4.81
C LEU A 104 -23.59 -16.03 -4.04
N GLN A 105 -23.69 -14.76 -3.64
CA GLN A 105 -24.72 -14.22 -2.76
C GLN A 105 -24.70 -14.83 -1.33
N HIS A 106 -23.56 -15.38 -0.94
CA HIS A 106 -23.22 -15.86 0.40
C HIS A 106 -21.71 -15.86 0.58
N LYS A 107 -21.24 -15.96 1.81
CA LYS A 107 -19.80 -16.04 2.11
C LYS A 107 -19.17 -17.29 1.47
N PRO A 108 -18.00 -17.18 0.82
CA PRO A 108 -17.31 -18.34 0.25
C PRO A 108 -16.86 -19.28 1.37
N LYS A 109 -16.90 -20.59 1.13
CA LYS A 109 -16.34 -21.61 2.02
C LYS A 109 -15.03 -22.12 1.42
N ILE A 110 -13.93 -21.95 2.16
CA ILE A 110 -12.56 -22.24 1.73
C ILE A 110 -11.96 -23.30 2.66
N ILE A 111 -11.71 -24.49 2.14
CA ILE A 111 -10.87 -25.49 2.81
C ILE A 111 -9.43 -25.06 2.58
N ALA A 112 -8.66 -24.85 3.64
CA ALA A 112 -7.27 -24.45 3.56
C ALA A 112 -6.36 -25.51 4.17
N THR A 113 -5.61 -26.22 3.32
CA THR A 113 -4.60 -27.15 3.82
C THR A 113 -3.37 -26.39 4.31
N VAL A 114 -2.91 -26.70 5.51
CA VAL A 114 -1.79 -26.03 6.15
C VAL A 114 -0.76 -27.03 6.69
N ARG A 115 0.46 -26.55 6.79
CA ARG A 115 1.61 -27.27 7.32
C ARG A 115 2.67 -26.26 7.70
N SER A 116 3.59 -26.61 8.62
CA SER A 116 4.67 -25.68 8.98
C SER A 116 5.46 -25.24 7.72
N VAL A 117 5.77 -23.95 7.63
CA VAL A 117 6.45 -23.41 6.44
C VAL A 117 7.82 -24.05 6.20
N PRO A 118 8.64 -24.37 7.25
CA PRO A 118 9.87 -25.11 7.07
C PRO A 118 9.65 -26.51 6.45
N ASP A 119 8.59 -27.24 6.86
CA ASP A 119 8.27 -28.54 6.28
C ASP A 119 7.90 -28.45 4.81
N CYS A 120 7.15 -27.42 4.44
CA CYS A 120 6.79 -27.15 3.04
C CYS A 120 8.04 -26.86 2.20
N MET A 121 8.94 -25.99 2.68
CA MET A 121 10.18 -25.69 1.97
C MET A 121 11.12 -26.89 1.87
N ALA A 122 11.26 -27.67 2.94
CA ALA A 122 12.03 -28.91 2.92
C ALA A 122 11.45 -29.93 1.90
N SER A 123 10.12 -29.96 1.72
CA SER A 123 9.49 -30.77 0.67
C SER A 123 9.87 -30.31 -0.73
N PHE A 124 9.97 -29.01 -0.99
CA PHE A 124 10.46 -28.49 -2.26
C PHE A 124 11.92 -28.88 -2.54
N VAL A 125 12.80 -28.73 -1.55
CA VAL A 125 14.21 -29.13 -1.68
C VAL A 125 14.35 -30.62 -2.01
N ARG A 126 13.55 -31.49 -1.38
CA ARG A 126 13.56 -32.94 -1.66
C ARG A 126 13.11 -33.30 -3.08
N ILE A 127 12.21 -32.52 -3.65
CA ILE A 127 11.74 -32.70 -5.04
C ILE A 127 12.77 -32.17 -6.01
N ALA A 128 13.21 -30.93 -5.82
CA ALA A 128 14.14 -30.25 -6.70
C ALA A 128 15.54 -30.88 -6.70
N LYS A 129 15.97 -31.44 -5.55
CA LYS A 129 17.30 -32.07 -5.35
C LYS A 129 18.43 -31.19 -5.88
N PRO A 130 18.52 -29.94 -5.44
CA PRO A 130 19.50 -29.00 -5.97
C PRO A 130 20.93 -29.48 -5.69
N GLU A 131 21.85 -29.25 -6.65
CA GLU A 131 23.26 -29.54 -6.45
C GLU A 131 23.88 -28.56 -5.46
N ASP A 132 23.45 -27.30 -5.47
CA ASP A 132 23.80 -26.25 -4.51
C ASP A 132 22.55 -25.68 -3.86
N LEU A 133 22.45 -25.87 -2.53
CA LEU A 133 21.29 -25.41 -1.75
C LEU A 133 21.29 -23.88 -1.62
N ASP A 134 22.45 -23.24 -1.51
CA ASP A 134 22.55 -21.79 -1.37
C ASP A 134 22.10 -21.09 -2.67
N GLU A 135 22.54 -21.58 -3.83
CA GLU A 135 22.11 -21.08 -5.14
C GLU A 135 20.60 -21.28 -5.33
N PHE A 136 20.08 -22.47 -4.99
CA PHE A 136 18.66 -22.75 -5.06
C PHE A 136 17.82 -21.81 -4.20
N MET A 137 18.26 -21.52 -2.99
CA MET A 137 17.57 -20.57 -2.10
C MET A 137 17.66 -19.13 -2.61
N HIS A 138 18.76 -18.74 -3.25
CA HIS A 138 18.92 -17.41 -3.86
C HIS A 138 18.11 -17.23 -5.14
N SER A 139 17.81 -18.29 -5.89
CA SER A 139 16.93 -18.23 -7.08
C SER A 139 15.51 -17.80 -6.72
N GLY A 140 15.09 -17.98 -5.48
CA GLY A 140 13.91 -17.38 -4.84
C GLY A 140 12.55 -17.91 -5.27
N GLN A 141 12.39 -18.42 -6.49
CA GLN A 141 11.09 -18.68 -7.11
C GLN A 141 10.13 -19.52 -6.25
N LEU A 142 10.58 -20.67 -5.72
CA LEU A 142 9.73 -21.53 -4.90
C LEU A 142 9.52 -20.98 -3.48
N ALA A 143 10.53 -20.28 -2.94
CA ALA A 143 10.44 -19.60 -1.67
C ALA A 143 9.45 -18.42 -1.74
N ASP A 144 9.46 -17.66 -2.83
CA ASP A 144 8.53 -16.55 -3.07
C ASP A 144 7.09 -17.04 -3.25
N HIS A 145 6.90 -18.14 -3.97
CA HIS A 145 5.58 -18.77 -4.09
C HIS A 145 5.04 -19.25 -2.74
N LEU A 146 5.91 -19.83 -1.90
CA LEU A 146 5.54 -20.28 -0.56
C LEU A 146 5.15 -19.09 0.33
N LYS A 147 5.97 -18.02 0.31
CA LYS A 147 5.72 -16.80 1.06
C LYS A 147 4.43 -16.10 0.62
N ALA A 148 4.21 -15.95 -0.68
CA ALA A 148 3.01 -15.34 -1.23
C ALA A 148 1.74 -16.10 -0.83
N ALA A 149 1.77 -17.44 -0.88
CA ALA A 149 0.64 -18.28 -0.47
C ALA A 149 0.37 -18.18 1.04
N TYR A 150 1.43 -18.12 1.87
CA TYR A 150 1.29 -17.93 3.32
C TYR A 150 0.66 -16.58 3.65
N ILE A 151 1.16 -15.48 3.05
CA ILE A 151 0.65 -14.13 3.27
C ILE A 151 -0.81 -14.03 2.82
N SER A 152 -1.13 -14.47 1.60
CA SER A 152 -2.49 -14.45 1.06
C SER A 152 -3.48 -15.21 1.96
N LEU A 153 -3.06 -16.37 2.47
CA LEU A 153 -3.91 -17.16 3.37
C LEU A 153 -4.10 -16.48 4.73
N GLN A 154 -3.06 -15.83 5.26
CA GLN A 154 -3.11 -15.09 6.51
C GLN A 154 -4.01 -13.85 6.39
N GLU A 155 -3.85 -13.06 5.32
CA GLU A 155 -4.66 -11.87 5.06
C GLU A 155 -6.14 -12.23 4.84
N GLY A 156 -6.42 -13.28 4.06
CA GLY A 156 -7.79 -13.78 3.86
C GLY A 156 -8.45 -14.24 5.16
N TYR A 157 -7.70 -14.97 5.99
CA TYR A 157 -8.19 -15.41 7.30
C TYR A 157 -8.44 -14.24 8.26
N GLN A 158 -7.57 -13.23 8.25
CA GLN A 158 -7.79 -12.00 9.01
C GLN A 158 -9.00 -11.22 8.51
N PHE A 159 -9.27 -11.25 7.21
CA PHE A 159 -10.37 -10.53 6.58
C PHE A 159 -11.74 -11.18 6.81
N MET A 160 -11.87 -12.51 6.61
CA MET A 160 -13.12 -13.26 6.79
C MET A 160 -12.85 -14.64 7.42
N PRO A 161 -12.53 -14.73 8.72
CA PRO A 161 -12.12 -15.99 9.36
C PRO A 161 -13.18 -17.07 9.29
N GLU A 162 -14.46 -16.72 9.30
CA GLU A 162 -15.58 -17.65 9.20
C GLU A 162 -15.68 -18.38 7.84
N CYS A 163 -14.97 -17.89 6.83
CA CYS A 163 -14.91 -18.53 5.53
C CYS A 163 -13.96 -19.73 5.47
N PHE A 164 -13.15 -19.96 6.50
CA PHE A 164 -12.05 -20.92 6.46
C PHE A 164 -12.27 -22.13 7.35
N LEU A 165 -11.96 -23.31 6.80
CA LEU A 165 -11.68 -24.52 7.55
C LEU A 165 -10.23 -24.91 7.32
N PHE A 166 -9.39 -24.81 8.34
CA PHE A 166 -8.02 -25.29 8.27
C PHE A 166 -7.94 -26.80 8.49
N VAL A 167 -7.18 -27.47 7.60
CA VAL A 167 -6.86 -28.89 7.64
C VAL A 167 -5.35 -29.01 7.72
N GLU A 168 -4.82 -29.30 8.91
CA GLU A 168 -3.40 -29.53 9.08
C GLU A 168 -3.00 -30.87 8.46
N TYR A 169 -1.86 -30.86 7.73
CA TYR A 169 -1.36 -32.05 7.06
C TYR A 169 -1.10 -33.21 8.05
N GLU A 170 -0.53 -32.89 9.21
CA GLU A 170 -0.21 -33.89 10.23
C GLU A 170 -1.50 -34.48 10.85
N ASP A 171 -2.53 -33.67 11.04
CA ASP A 171 -3.85 -34.13 11.52
C ASP A 171 -4.57 -34.98 10.47
N LEU A 172 -4.46 -34.60 9.20
CA LEU A 172 -5.01 -35.40 8.10
C LEU A 172 -4.36 -36.79 8.03
N LEU A 173 -3.07 -36.89 8.34
CA LEU A 173 -2.35 -38.17 8.43
C LEU A 173 -2.73 -38.99 9.67
N ALA A 174 -2.86 -38.30 10.82
CA ALA A 174 -3.09 -38.97 12.10
C ALA A 174 -4.55 -39.42 12.30
N ASN A 175 -5.51 -38.60 11.86
CA ASN A 175 -6.95 -38.90 12.00
C ASN A 175 -7.74 -38.42 10.77
N PRO A 176 -7.53 -39.05 9.60
CA PRO A 176 -8.14 -38.61 8.35
C PRO A 176 -9.67 -38.58 8.39
N LYS A 177 -10.30 -39.58 9.05
CA LYS A 177 -11.76 -39.63 9.13
C LYS A 177 -12.33 -38.38 9.84
N ALA A 178 -11.75 -38.01 10.97
CA ALA A 178 -12.21 -36.81 11.70
C ALA A 178 -12.03 -35.53 10.86
N GLN A 179 -10.97 -35.41 10.09
CA GLN A 179 -10.76 -34.25 9.23
C GLN A 179 -11.76 -34.22 8.06
N LEU A 180 -12.08 -35.36 7.48
CA LEU A 180 -13.08 -35.48 6.41
C LEU A 180 -14.49 -35.21 6.93
N ASP A 181 -14.84 -35.69 8.12
CA ASP A 181 -16.12 -35.40 8.76
C ASP A 181 -16.28 -33.86 9.02
N ARG A 182 -15.22 -33.18 9.48
CA ARG A 182 -15.19 -31.70 9.63
C ARG A 182 -15.39 -30.97 8.29
N ILE A 183 -14.79 -31.48 7.21
CA ILE A 183 -14.97 -30.92 5.87
C ILE A 183 -16.44 -31.06 5.42
N HIS A 184 -17.05 -32.23 5.62
CA HIS A 184 -18.45 -32.46 5.29
C HIS A 184 -19.39 -31.53 6.07
N GLU A 185 -19.17 -31.39 7.37
CA GLU A 185 -19.91 -30.46 8.20
C GLU A 185 -19.76 -29.00 7.71
N PHE A 186 -18.53 -28.58 7.46
CA PHE A 186 -18.23 -27.22 6.98
C PHE A 186 -18.87 -26.91 5.62
N LEU A 187 -18.90 -27.87 4.70
CA LEU A 187 -19.46 -27.70 3.36
C LEU A 187 -20.98 -27.99 3.30
N ASP A 188 -21.61 -28.39 4.39
CA ASP A 188 -23.01 -28.87 4.46
C ASP A 188 -23.25 -30.10 3.54
N LEU A 189 -22.30 -31.02 3.49
CA LEU A 189 -22.37 -32.22 2.67
C LEU A 189 -22.81 -33.43 3.50
N PRO A 190 -23.55 -34.39 2.91
CA PRO A 190 -23.82 -35.68 3.54
C PRO A 190 -22.53 -36.43 3.84
N ALA A 191 -22.49 -37.17 4.94
CA ALA A 191 -21.37 -38.06 5.26
C ALA A 191 -21.09 -39.05 4.13
N PHE A 192 -19.81 -39.33 3.89
CA PHE A 192 -19.34 -40.27 2.87
C PHE A 192 -18.14 -41.06 3.41
N ASP A 193 -18.10 -42.35 3.15
CA ASP A 193 -16.98 -43.20 3.55
C ASP A 193 -15.93 -43.28 2.43
N TYR A 194 -14.75 -42.74 2.72
CA TYR A 194 -13.62 -42.68 1.79
C TYR A 194 -12.71 -43.90 1.91
N ASP A 195 -12.26 -44.45 0.79
CA ASP A 195 -11.22 -45.50 0.77
C ASP A 195 -9.82 -44.83 0.85
N LEU A 196 -9.24 -44.87 2.04
CA LEU A 196 -7.91 -44.32 2.31
C LEU A 196 -6.77 -45.31 2.06
N SER A 197 -7.11 -46.57 1.74
CA SER A 197 -6.13 -47.62 1.42
C SER A 197 -5.77 -47.68 -0.06
N ASN A 198 -6.59 -47.02 -0.91
CA ASN A 198 -6.36 -46.97 -2.37
C ASN A 198 -6.81 -45.59 -2.93
N ILE A 199 -6.00 -44.58 -2.73
CA ILE A 199 -6.27 -43.23 -3.23
C ILE A 199 -5.82 -43.13 -4.68
N ASP A 200 -6.78 -42.90 -5.59
CA ASP A 200 -6.49 -42.68 -7.01
C ASP A 200 -6.18 -41.18 -7.28
N GLY A 201 -4.93 -40.90 -7.64
CA GLY A 201 -4.48 -39.55 -8.00
C GLY A 201 -4.72 -39.16 -9.46
N SER A 202 -5.30 -40.05 -10.28
CA SER A 202 -5.45 -39.79 -11.73
C SER A 202 -6.31 -38.56 -12.04
N SER A 203 -7.34 -38.33 -11.23
CA SER A 203 -8.28 -37.21 -11.39
C SER A 203 -7.68 -35.80 -11.04
N VAL A 204 -6.53 -35.78 -10.37
CA VAL A 204 -5.86 -34.54 -9.90
C VAL A 204 -4.42 -34.43 -10.41
N LYS A 205 -4.06 -35.23 -11.41
CA LYS A 205 -2.72 -35.23 -12.00
C LYS A 205 -2.50 -33.94 -12.81
N GLU A 206 -1.37 -33.31 -12.59
CA GLU A 206 -0.93 -32.11 -13.31
C GLU A 206 0.34 -32.39 -14.12
N ASP A 207 0.59 -31.63 -15.16
CA ASP A 207 1.84 -31.70 -15.93
C ASP A 207 2.92 -30.85 -15.22
N ASP A 208 3.46 -31.41 -14.15
CA ASP A 208 4.39 -30.76 -13.24
C ASP A 208 5.65 -30.24 -13.94
N GLU A 209 6.18 -30.98 -14.90
CA GLU A 209 7.43 -30.66 -15.58
C GLU A 209 7.27 -29.41 -16.45
N ASN A 210 6.18 -29.31 -17.21
CA ASN A 210 5.91 -28.14 -18.04
C ASN A 210 5.42 -26.93 -17.24
N LEU A 211 4.65 -27.17 -16.17
CA LEU A 211 4.07 -26.07 -15.38
C LEU A 211 5.02 -25.51 -14.32
N HIS A 212 5.87 -26.36 -13.74
CA HIS A 212 6.67 -26.01 -12.56
C HIS A 212 8.17 -26.30 -12.71
N GLY A 213 8.59 -26.94 -13.79
CA GLY A 213 9.99 -27.32 -14.04
C GLY A 213 10.51 -28.49 -13.19
N TYR A 214 9.64 -29.18 -12.45
CA TYR A 214 10.00 -30.29 -11.57
C TYR A 214 8.97 -31.41 -11.65
N SER A 215 9.39 -32.63 -11.93
CA SER A 215 8.50 -33.78 -11.96
C SER A 215 8.04 -34.22 -10.57
N GLY A 216 6.79 -34.68 -10.46
CA GLY A 216 6.26 -35.33 -9.25
C GLY A 216 5.84 -34.36 -8.12
N MET A 217 5.66 -33.10 -8.39
CA MET A 217 5.16 -32.12 -7.40
C MET A 217 3.74 -32.44 -6.93
N HIS A 218 2.91 -32.99 -7.79
CA HIS A 218 1.50 -33.33 -7.53
C HIS A 218 1.23 -34.84 -7.52
N ASP A 219 2.28 -35.68 -7.40
CA ASP A 219 2.12 -37.10 -7.26
C ASP A 219 1.36 -37.48 -6.00
N VAL A 220 0.28 -38.23 -6.16
CA VAL A 220 -0.51 -38.83 -5.08
C VAL A 220 -0.09 -40.27 -4.87
N LYS A 221 0.25 -40.64 -3.64
CA LYS A 221 0.52 -42.05 -3.29
C LYS A 221 -0.80 -42.76 -2.95
N PRO A 222 -0.90 -44.06 -3.28
CA PRO A 222 -2.13 -44.83 -3.05
C PRO A 222 -2.56 -44.90 -1.58
N VAL A 223 -1.62 -44.77 -0.65
CA VAL A 223 -1.87 -44.85 0.79
C VAL A 223 -1.46 -43.52 1.45
N LEU A 224 -2.32 -43.04 2.30
CA LEU A 224 -2.07 -41.80 3.08
C LEU A 224 -1.06 -42.10 4.21
N GLN A 225 0.17 -41.68 4.00
CA GLN A 225 1.25 -41.87 5.00
C GLN A 225 2.32 -40.79 4.89
N ARG A 226 3.07 -40.58 5.98
CA ARG A 226 4.22 -39.68 5.97
C ARG A 226 5.30 -40.21 5.02
N GLN A 227 5.77 -39.36 4.12
CA GLN A 227 6.71 -39.75 3.06
C GLN A 227 8.18 -39.68 3.51
N HIS A 228 8.53 -38.84 4.48
CA HIS A 228 9.91 -38.59 4.91
C HIS A 228 10.00 -38.44 6.43
N SER A 229 11.07 -38.94 7.01
CA SER A 229 11.37 -38.90 8.45
C SER A 229 12.41 -37.82 8.83
N GLU A 230 13.16 -37.30 7.84
CA GLU A 230 14.16 -36.24 8.08
C GLU A 230 13.53 -34.95 8.56
N SER A 231 14.16 -34.30 9.52
CA SER A 231 13.67 -33.01 10.01
C SER A 231 13.87 -31.90 8.94
N PRO A 232 12.97 -30.92 8.86
CA PRO A 232 13.16 -29.78 7.96
C PRO A 232 14.44 -29.00 8.27
N LYS A 233 14.89 -28.99 9.52
CA LYS A 233 16.15 -28.35 9.93
C LYS A 233 17.38 -29.03 9.30
N ASP A 234 17.39 -30.34 9.20
CA ASP A 234 18.49 -31.08 8.59
C ASP A 234 18.55 -30.86 7.07
N VAL A 235 17.39 -30.72 6.43
CA VAL A 235 17.27 -30.47 4.98
C VAL A 235 17.64 -29.03 4.64
N LEU A 236 17.12 -28.06 5.38
CA LEU A 236 17.28 -26.63 5.10
C LEU A 236 18.57 -26.04 5.68
N LYS A 237 19.22 -26.73 6.59
CA LYS A 237 20.48 -26.30 7.21
C LYS A 237 20.43 -24.86 7.73
N ASN A 238 21.34 -24.00 7.25
CA ASN A 238 21.45 -22.59 7.65
C ASN A 238 20.22 -21.76 7.24
N HIS A 239 19.42 -22.18 6.26
CA HIS A 239 18.25 -21.48 5.79
C HIS A 239 17.00 -21.76 6.63
N TYR A 240 17.01 -22.75 7.53
CA TYR A 240 15.85 -23.13 8.33
C TYR A 240 15.16 -21.96 9.04
N ALA A 241 15.94 -21.10 9.70
CA ALA A 241 15.41 -19.98 10.47
C ALA A 241 14.62 -18.95 9.64
N ALA A 242 14.98 -18.79 8.36
CA ALA A 242 14.31 -17.86 7.44
C ALA A 242 12.85 -18.28 7.10
N PHE A 243 12.54 -19.57 7.28
CA PHE A 243 11.21 -20.13 7.01
C PHE A 243 10.38 -20.35 8.28
N CYS A 244 10.90 -20.08 9.47
CA CYS A 244 10.13 -20.18 10.71
C CYS A 244 9.11 -19.04 10.78
N GLN A 245 7.85 -19.33 10.44
CA GLN A 245 6.74 -18.40 10.48
C GLN A 245 5.71 -18.85 11.53
N PRO A 246 4.93 -17.93 12.14
CA PRO A 246 3.83 -18.26 13.03
C PRO A 246 2.80 -19.17 12.35
N GLU A 247 2.29 -20.15 13.08
CA GLU A 247 1.19 -21.02 12.62
C GLU A 247 -0.14 -20.35 12.99
N PHE A 248 -0.46 -19.24 12.32
CA PHE A 248 -1.61 -18.38 12.63
C PHE A 248 -2.95 -19.13 12.63
N TRP A 249 -3.04 -20.27 11.96
CA TRP A 249 -4.24 -21.11 11.92
C TRP A 249 -4.49 -21.92 13.20
N LEU A 250 -3.49 -22.04 14.09
CA LEU A 250 -3.61 -22.62 15.43
C LEU A 250 -4.13 -21.61 16.45
N GLU A 251 -3.94 -20.34 16.17
CA GLU A 251 -4.52 -19.29 16.99
C GLU A 251 -6.03 -19.31 16.77
N LYS A 252 -6.82 -19.33 17.87
CA LYS A 252 -8.26 -19.06 17.72
C LYS A 252 -8.38 -17.76 16.94
N PRO A 253 -9.29 -17.70 15.93
CA PRO A 253 -9.52 -16.42 15.27
C PRO A 253 -9.70 -15.42 16.39
N ARG A 254 -8.87 -14.38 16.41
CA ARG A 254 -9.25 -13.18 17.11
C ARG A 254 -10.64 -12.94 16.56
N THR A 255 -11.68 -13.06 17.40
CA THR A 255 -13.00 -12.55 17.05
C THR A 255 -12.71 -11.28 16.28
N VAL A 256 -13.08 -11.25 14.98
CA VAL A 256 -12.83 -10.06 14.16
C VAL A 256 -13.18 -8.92 15.09
N PRO A 257 -12.25 -8.09 15.53
CA PRO A 257 -12.62 -7.02 16.44
C PRO A 257 -13.74 -6.33 15.66
N GLU A 258 -14.93 -6.22 16.23
CA GLU A 258 -15.95 -5.35 15.63
C GLU A 258 -15.20 -4.12 15.21
N LEU A 259 -15.22 -3.80 13.89
CA LEU A 259 -14.44 -2.72 13.34
C LEU A 259 -14.56 -1.58 14.34
N THR A 260 -13.46 -1.22 14.97
CA THR A 260 -13.52 -0.19 16.00
C THR A 260 -14.03 1.09 15.34
N ASP A 261 -14.62 1.97 16.10
CA ASP A 261 -14.99 3.30 15.56
C ASP A 261 -13.79 3.98 14.88
N LEU A 262 -12.56 3.64 15.29
CA LEU A 262 -11.32 4.11 14.67
C LEU A 262 -11.09 3.51 13.27
N ASP A 263 -11.32 2.21 13.10
CA ASP A 263 -11.20 1.53 11.81
C ASP A 263 -12.28 2.02 10.83
N LEU A 264 -13.52 2.15 11.31
CA LEU A 264 -14.62 2.71 10.53
C LEU A 264 -14.34 4.16 10.11
N GLN A 265 -13.78 4.97 11.01
CA GLN A 265 -13.40 6.35 10.73
C GLN A 265 -12.31 6.44 9.66
N LEU A 266 -11.31 5.58 9.73
CA LEU A 266 -10.24 5.53 8.72
C LEU A 266 -10.77 5.05 7.36
N ALA A 267 -11.62 4.04 7.34
CA ALA A 267 -12.26 3.53 6.13
C ALA A 267 -13.12 4.60 5.44
N ALA A 268 -13.97 5.31 6.20
CA ALA A 268 -14.78 6.42 5.69
C ALA A 268 -13.89 7.55 5.14
N SER A 269 -12.80 7.91 5.84
CA SER A 269 -11.89 8.96 5.39
C SER A 269 -11.16 8.61 4.09
N THR A 270 -10.69 7.38 3.97
CA THR A 270 -9.96 6.90 2.78
C THR A 270 -10.87 6.73 1.56
N SER A 271 -12.11 6.34 1.75
CA SER A 271 -13.11 6.27 0.67
C SER A 271 -13.65 7.63 0.24
N GLY A 272 -13.40 8.70 1.01
CA GLY A 272 -13.89 10.05 0.74
C GLY A 272 -15.22 10.41 1.41
N ASP A 273 -15.79 9.52 2.21
CA ASP A 273 -16.94 9.84 3.07
C ASP A 273 -16.49 10.65 4.30
N PHE A 274 -16.13 11.91 4.05
CA PHE A 274 -15.65 12.80 5.10
C PHE A 274 -16.73 13.21 6.10
N VAL A 275 -18.00 13.07 5.75
CA VAL A 275 -19.13 13.36 6.66
C VAL A 275 -19.19 12.28 7.73
N GLU A 276 -19.21 11.02 7.33
CA GLU A 276 -19.21 9.89 8.26
C GLU A 276 -17.90 9.80 9.04
N GLY A 277 -16.76 9.99 8.36
CA GLY A 277 -15.46 10.00 9.01
C GLY A 277 -15.34 11.09 10.10
N LEU A 278 -15.90 12.29 9.87
CA LEU A 278 -15.96 13.35 10.89
C LEU A 278 -16.91 13.00 12.05
N ARG A 279 -18.07 12.42 11.74
CA ARG A 279 -19.04 11.96 12.76
C ARG A 279 -18.40 10.93 13.70
N LEU A 280 -17.70 9.96 13.14
CA LEU A 280 -16.98 8.93 13.91
C LEU A 280 -15.80 9.52 14.69
N ALA A 281 -15.07 10.50 14.14
CA ALA A 281 -13.99 11.20 14.85
C ALA A 281 -14.54 11.94 16.09
N HIS A 282 -15.72 12.56 16.02
CA HIS A 282 -16.38 13.19 17.16
C HIS A 282 -16.84 12.15 18.20
N LYS A 283 -17.40 11.02 17.74
CA LYS A 283 -17.80 9.93 18.63
C LYS A 283 -16.61 9.39 19.43
N LEU A 284 -15.48 9.18 18.76
CA LEU A 284 -14.23 8.74 19.39
C LEU A 284 -13.71 9.77 20.40
N GLU A 285 -13.70 11.07 20.06
CA GLU A 285 -13.28 12.13 20.97
C GLU A 285 -14.12 12.16 22.26
N ALA A 286 -15.44 11.93 22.13
CA ALA A 286 -16.35 11.91 23.26
C ALA A 286 -16.19 10.64 24.15
N ASN A 287 -16.03 9.48 23.54
CA ASN A 287 -15.94 8.20 24.24
C ASN A 287 -14.53 7.90 24.77
N GLU A 288 -13.49 8.36 24.06
CA GLU A 288 -12.09 8.05 24.30
C GLU A 288 -11.22 9.32 24.28
N PRO A 289 -11.42 10.28 25.20
CA PRO A 289 -10.73 11.60 25.15
C PRO A 289 -9.20 11.51 25.29
N ASN A 290 -8.68 10.40 25.80
CA ASN A 290 -7.26 10.12 25.95
C ASN A 290 -6.66 9.29 24.79
N ASN A 291 -7.44 8.90 23.81
CA ASN A 291 -6.95 8.18 22.63
C ASN A 291 -6.16 9.13 21.73
N HIS A 292 -4.84 8.99 21.74
CA HIS A 292 -3.94 9.84 20.98
C HIS A 292 -4.11 9.67 19.46
N ARG A 293 -4.43 8.48 18.97
CA ARG A 293 -4.67 8.23 17.55
C ARG A 293 -5.97 8.89 17.09
N ALA A 294 -7.04 8.78 17.87
CA ALA A 294 -8.31 9.45 17.61
C ALA A 294 -8.13 10.98 17.58
N ALA A 295 -7.38 11.55 18.53
CA ALA A 295 -7.05 12.97 18.55
C ALA A 295 -6.29 13.39 17.27
N TYR A 296 -5.27 12.64 16.85
CA TYR A 296 -4.54 12.88 15.61
C TYR A 296 -5.48 12.89 14.39
N ASN A 297 -6.32 11.88 14.23
CA ASN A 297 -7.28 11.82 13.13
C ASN A 297 -8.27 13.01 13.17
N ARG A 298 -8.74 13.38 14.36
CA ARG A 298 -9.59 14.57 14.55
C ARG A 298 -8.89 15.85 14.15
N GLY A 299 -7.57 15.94 14.37
CA GLY A 299 -6.72 17.06 13.95
C GLY A 299 -6.75 17.26 12.44
N TRP A 300 -6.69 16.18 11.65
CA TRP A 300 -6.81 16.25 10.21
C TRP A 300 -8.15 16.90 9.77
N TYR A 301 -9.27 16.54 10.39
CA TYR A 301 -10.56 17.15 10.13
C TYR A 301 -10.63 18.63 10.55
N ALA A 302 -9.97 18.99 11.64
CA ALA A 302 -9.88 20.38 12.05
C ALA A 302 -9.11 21.22 11.01
N LEU A 303 -8.00 20.69 10.45
CA LEU A 303 -7.28 21.34 9.35
C LEU A 303 -8.14 21.44 8.10
N ARG A 304 -8.91 20.39 7.75
CA ARG A 304 -9.86 20.43 6.63
C ARG A 304 -10.91 21.54 6.78
N GLN A 305 -11.28 21.87 8.01
CA GLN A 305 -12.20 22.96 8.34
C GLN A 305 -11.50 24.34 8.48
N GLY A 306 -10.20 24.43 8.22
CA GLY A 306 -9.41 25.66 8.36
C GLY A 306 -9.06 26.05 9.80
N GLN A 307 -9.31 25.19 10.78
CA GLN A 307 -9.01 25.41 12.20
C GLN A 307 -7.55 25.08 12.49
N ILE A 308 -6.63 25.91 12.04
CA ILE A 308 -5.19 25.64 12.01
C ILE A 308 -4.63 25.33 13.39
N GLN A 309 -4.82 26.21 14.38
CA GLN A 309 -4.31 26.02 15.74
C GLN A 309 -4.82 24.72 16.36
N LYS A 310 -6.13 24.50 16.32
CA LYS A 310 -6.75 23.30 16.86
C LYS A 310 -6.27 22.05 16.14
N GLY A 311 -6.16 22.12 14.81
CA GLY A 311 -5.71 21.01 13.97
C GLY A 311 -4.32 20.53 14.36
N TYR A 312 -3.34 21.43 14.40
CA TYR A 312 -1.96 21.08 14.77
C TYR A 312 -1.83 20.62 16.22
N GLN A 313 -2.55 21.25 17.17
CA GLN A 313 -2.55 20.82 18.57
C GLN A 313 -3.07 19.39 18.74
N LEU A 314 -4.12 19.03 18.00
CA LEU A 314 -4.67 17.66 18.01
C LEU A 314 -3.74 16.67 17.30
N MET A 315 -3.17 17.06 16.14
CA MET A 315 -2.23 16.21 15.42
C MET A 315 -0.96 15.95 16.21
N ASP A 316 -0.51 16.88 17.02
CA ASP A 316 0.68 16.72 17.88
C ASP A 316 0.52 15.56 18.90
N ARG A 317 -0.71 15.22 19.26
CA ARG A 317 -1.02 14.01 20.04
C ARG A 317 -0.56 12.72 19.35
N GLY A 318 -0.46 12.71 18.02
CA GLY A 318 0.04 11.60 17.23
C GLY A 318 1.50 11.21 17.52
N ARG A 319 2.30 12.09 18.15
CA ARG A 319 3.67 11.79 18.59
C ARG A 319 3.72 10.64 19.59
N PHE A 320 2.73 10.57 20.50
CA PHE A 320 2.67 9.54 21.54
C PHE A 320 2.40 8.13 20.98
N VAL A 321 1.94 8.03 19.73
CA VAL A 321 1.66 6.76 19.03
C VAL A 321 2.43 6.62 17.71
N GLY A 322 3.43 7.48 17.49
CA GLY A 322 4.38 7.37 16.39
C GLY A 322 3.82 7.69 14.98
N VAL A 323 2.70 8.43 14.89
CA VAL A 323 2.05 8.74 13.60
C VAL A 323 2.19 10.19 13.15
N PHE A 324 2.83 11.03 13.96
CA PHE A 324 3.08 12.44 13.65
C PHE A 324 4.40 12.92 14.24
N GLY A 325 5.23 13.55 13.44
CA GLY A 325 6.52 14.08 13.87
C GLY A 325 7.50 13.01 14.37
N ASN A 326 8.56 13.46 15.00
CA ASN A 326 9.55 12.62 15.65
C ASN A 326 9.36 12.68 17.19
N LYS A 327 10.08 11.84 17.93
CA LYS A 327 10.26 12.07 19.37
C LYS A 327 10.92 13.45 19.55
N HIS A 328 10.50 14.17 20.59
CA HIS A 328 11.12 15.45 20.92
C HIS A 328 12.64 15.27 21.15
N PRO A 329 13.46 16.28 20.79
CA PRO A 329 14.89 16.18 21.03
C PRO A 329 15.19 16.06 22.53
N GLU A 330 16.16 15.21 22.87
CA GLU A 330 16.63 15.06 24.25
C GLU A 330 17.50 16.28 24.60
N THR A 331 16.89 17.35 25.08
CA THR A 331 17.58 18.59 25.48
C THR A 331 17.12 19.04 26.86
N VAL A 332 17.97 19.78 27.55
CA VAL A 332 17.67 20.38 28.86
C VAL A 332 16.93 21.70 28.74
N THR A 333 16.82 22.26 27.52
CA THR A 333 16.14 23.53 27.28
C THR A 333 14.63 23.34 27.16
N GLN A 334 13.89 24.40 27.41
CA GLN A 334 12.43 24.37 27.31
C GLN A 334 11.95 24.53 25.88
N GLN A 335 10.76 24.00 25.62
CA GLN A 335 10.08 24.27 24.34
C GLN A 335 9.75 25.77 24.23
N TRP A 336 9.96 26.32 23.04
CA TRP A 336 9.73 27.74 22.77
C TRP A 336 8.22 28.09 22.84
N ASP A 337 7.91 29.16 23.57
CA ASP A 337 6.55 29.64 23.79
C ASP A 337 6.02 30.60 22.68
N GLY A 338 6.81 30.86 21.65
CA GLY A 338 6.49 31.79 20.57
C GLY A 338 6.76 33.27 20.90
N LYS A 339 7.16 33.60 22.14
CA LYS A 339 7.34 34.97 22.64
C LYS A 339 8.75 35.25 23.16
N SER A 340 9.32 34.33 23.90
CA SER A 340 10.66 34.43 24.48
C SER A 340 11.71 34.66 23.41
N LYS A 341 12.73 35.47 23.73
CA LYS A 341 13.83 35.80 22.82
C LYS A 341 15.08 35.04 23.16
N GLY A 342 15.83 34.64 22.12
CA GLY A 342 17.08 33.93 22.28
C GLY A 342 17.47 33.16 21.02
N THR A 343 18.32 32.16 21.21
CA THR A 343 18.68 31.19 20.18
C THR A 343 17.66 30.06 20.22
N ILE A 344 16.94 29.88 19.13
CA ILE A 344 15.90 28.83 18.99
C ILE A 344 16.44 27.71 18.13
N LEU A 345 16.42 26.49 18.67
CA LEU A 345 16.63 25.28 17.87
C LEU A 345 15.32 24.90 17.17
N LEU A 346 15.26 25.11 15.85
CA LEU A 346 14.19 24.58 15.01
C LEU A 346 14.53 23.15 14.62
N TYR A 347 13.89 22.18 15.27
CA TYR A 347 14.10 20.76 15.04
C TYR A 347 13.15 20.27 13.95
N LEU A 348 13.69 20.06 12.74
CA LEU A 348 12.90 19.61 11.59
C LEU A 348 12.63 18.10 11.69
N GLU A 349 11.46 17.66 11.21
CA GLU A 349 10.94 16.33 11.50
C GLU A 349 10.40 15.65 10.27
N GLY A 350 10.18 14.33 10.38
CA GLY A 350 9.59 13.53 9.31
C GLY A 350 10.54 13.31 8.13
N GLY A 351 9.96 13.09 6.95
CA GLY A 351 10.68 12.89 5.71
C GLY A 351 11.29 14.18 5.13
N LEU A 352 12.03 14.04 4.03
CA LEU A 352 12.69 15.18 3.38
C LEU A 352 11.70 16.25 2.91
N GLY A 353 10.51 15.83 2.44
CA GLY A 353 9.44 16.76 2.04
C GLY A 353 8.90 17.57 3.20
N ASP A 354 8.72 16.92 4.35
CA ASP A 354 8.27 17.55 5.58
C ASP A 354 9.27 18.62 6.05
N GLN A 355 10.57 18.28 6.04
CA GLN A 355 11.63 19.19 6.44
C GLN A 355 11.75 20.38 5.48
N ILE A 356 11.60 20.16 4.15
CA ILE A 356 11.54 21.24 3.16
C ILE A 356 10.33 22.16 3.44
N HIS A 357 9.20 21.61 3.86
CA HIS A 357 8.04 22.41 4.24
C HIS A 357 8.30 23.23 5.52
N GLN A 358 8.87 22.60 6.53
CA GLN A 358 9.03 23.18 7.88
C GLN A 358 10.08 24.28 7.95
N ILE A 359 11.12 24.25 7.11
CA ILE A 359 12.20 25.23 7.13
C ILE A 359 11.70 26.67 6.92
N ARG A 360 10.52 26.89 6.34
CA ARG A 360 9.89 28.21 6.20
C ARG A 360 9.75 28.95 7.50
N TYR A 361 9.53 28.23 8.59
CA TYR A 361 9.36 28.85 9.92
C TYR A 361 10.64 29.44 10.49
N ALA A 362 11.82 29.09 9.94
CA ALA A 362 13.09 29.69 10.37
C ALA A 362 13.07 31.20 10.22
N LYS A 363 12.62 31.70 9.05
CA LYS A 363 12.51 33.14 8.81
C LYS A 363 11.47 33.81 9.73
N ASP A 364 10.31 33.19 9.92
CA ASP A 364 9.27 33.73 10.78
C ASP A 364 9.72 33.85 12.25
N ILE A 365 10.52 32.87 12.71
CA ILE A 365 11.13 32.90 14.05
C ILE A 365 12.22 33.96 14.13
N ALA A 366 13.06 34.09 13.09
CA ALA A 366 14.12 35.10 13.03
C ALA A 366 13.56 36.54 12.96
N ASP A 367 12.51 36.78 12.17
CA ASP A 367 11.83 38.08 12.05
C ASP A 367 11.21 38.54 13.40
N ARG A 368 10.97 37.60 14.31
CA ARG A 368 10.59 37.92 15.70
C ARG A 368 11.79 38.30 16.58
N GLY A 369 12.99 38.44 16.02
CA GLY A 369 14.20 38.87 16.71
C GLY A 369 14.95 37.76 17.43
N ASN A 370 14.84 36.54 16.94
CA ASN A 370 15.55 35.35 17.45
C ASN A 370 16.71 34.98 16.54
N LYS A 371 17.70 34.26 17.08
CA LYS A 371 18.70 33.55 16.31
C LYS A 371 18.20 32.10 16.09
N VAL A 372 18.24 31.61 14.85
CA VAL A 372 17.69 30.29 14.55
C VAL A 372 18.79 29.31 14.17
N VAL A 373 18.92 28.24 14.92
CA VAL A 373 19.71 27.07 14.59
C VAL A 373 18.75 25.98 14.11
N VAL A 374 19.06 25.34 12.99
CA VAL A 374 18.21 24.31 12.39
C VAL A 374 18.86 22.96 12.53
N ALA A 375 18.13 21.97 13.07
CA ALA A 375 18.54 20.57 13.00
C ALA A 375 17.75 19.83 11.91
N CYS A 376 18.42 19.17 10.98
CA CYS A 376 17.79 18.51 9.85
C CYS A 376 18.55 17.27 9.37
N THR A 377 17.98 16.53 8.42
CA THR A 377 18.66 15.43 7.72
C THR A 377 19.89 15.96 6.97
N GLY A 378 21.02 15.28 7.08
CA GLY A 378 22.31 15.71 6.53
C GLY A 378 22.29 16.08 5.06
N ALA A 379 21.49 15.39 4.24
CA ALA A 379 21.33 15.69 2.81
C ALA A 379 20.75 17.09 2.51
N LEU A 380 20.05 17.72 3.45
CA LEU A 380 19.44 19.05 3.30
C LEU A 380 20.30 20.19 3.87
N VAL A 381 21.34 19.87 4.64
CA VAL A 381 22.22 20.86 5.28
C VAL A 381 22.81 21.87 4.29
N PRO A 382 23.38 21.48 3.12
CA PRO A 382 23.95 22.45 2.18
C PRO A 382 22.91 23.47 1.67
N MET A 383 21.69 23.00 1.39
CA MET A 383 20.61 23.84 0.87
C MET A 383 20.09 24.79 1.95
N PHE A 384 19.90 24.31 3.17
CA PHE A 384 19.29 25.10 4.25
C PHE A 384 20.24 26.15 4.87
N ASN A 385 21.56 25.91 4.82
CA ASN A 385 22.56 26.89 5.26
C ASN A 385 22.54 28.23 4.50
N GLN A 386 21.92 28.24 3.33
CA GLN A 386 21.87 29.42 2.46
C GLN A 386 20.59 30.26 2.64
N LEU A 387 19.67 29.78 3.48
CA LEU A 387 18.33 30.39 3.59
C LEU A 387 18.31 31.59 4.54
N ASP A 388 17.55 32.60 4.17
CA ASP A 388 17.29 33.77 5.01
C ASP A 388 16.61 33.36 6.33
N GLY A 389 17.07 33.98 7.44
CA GLY A 389 16.59 33.65 8.77
C GLY A 389 17.28 32.45 9.45
N VAL A 390 18.13 31.71 8.74
CA VAL A 390 18.91 30.61 9.29
C VAL A 390 20.29 31.08 9.71
N SER A 391 20.64 30.88 10.98
CA SER A 391 21.96 31.28 11.52
C SER A 391 22.99 30.15 11.45
N ALA A 392 22.56 28.90 11.59
CA ALA A 392 23.37 27.70 11.43
C ALA A 392 22.46 26.50 11.16
N VAL A 393 23.01 25.48 10.49
CA VAL A 393 22.34 24.19 10.28
C VAL A 393 23.24 23.08 10.78
N VAL A 394 22.66 22.15 11.52
CA VAL A 394 23.34 20.93 12.00
C VAL A 394 22.58 19.70 11.53
N GLN A 395 23.30 18.62 11.34
CA GLN A 395 22.69 17.32 11.05
C GLN A 395 22.05 16.76 12.33
N HIS A 396 20.94 16.06 12.20
CA HIS A 396 20.34 15.29 13.30
C HIS A 396 21.37 14.41 14.00
N GLY A 397 21.36 14.44 15.33
CA GLY A 397 22.34 13.80 16.20
C GLY A 397 23.51 14.71 16.60
N ALA A 398 23.71 15.85 15.92
CA ALA A 398 24.72 16.86 16.27
C ALA A 398 24.14 18.04 17.07
N GLU A 399 22.83 18.14 17.22
CA GLU A 399 22.14 19.21 17.94
C GLU A 399 22.49 19.30 19.42
N TYR A 400 22.92 18.19 20.04
CA TYR A 400 23.36 18.14 21.44
C TYR A 400 24.60 18.99 21.73
N GLY A 401 25.41 19.25 20.70
CA GLY A 401 26.62 20.08 20.80
C GLY A 401 26.37 21.56 20.53
N VAL A 402 25.14 21.98 20.24
CA VAL A 402 24.82 23.34 19.80
C VAL A 402 24.03 24.08 20.86
N TYR A 403 24.56 25.24 21.28
CA TYR A 403 23.88 26.10 22.24
C TYR A 403 22.55 26.64 21.68
N HIS A 404 21.49 26.50 22.46
CA HIS A 404 20.19 27.11 22.24
C HIS A 404 19.47 27.38 23.58
N ASP A 405 18.69 28.45 23.62
CA ASP A 405 17.90 28.83 24.80
C ASP A 405 16.58 28.06 24.85
N TYR A 406 16.00 27.83 23.68
CA TYR A 406 14.73 27.13 23.49
C TYR A 406 14.77 26.24 22.24
N TRP A 407 13.86 25.29 22.17
CA TRP A 407 13.66 24.49 20.96
C TRP A 407 12.19 24.48 20.51
N VAL A 408 11.94 24.24 19.23
CA VAL A 408 10.61 24.07 18.65
C VAL A 408 10.62 22.94 17.62
N ALA A 409 9.61 22.08 17.69
CA ALA A 409 9.38 21.03 16.70
C ALA A 409 8.85 21.65 15.40
N GLY A 410 9.47 21.33 14.27
CA GLY A 410 9.12 21.91 12.98
C GLY A 410 7.68 21.60 12.55
N MET A 411 7.22 20.35 12.78
CA MET A 411 5.84 19.92 12.47
C MET A 411 4.79 20.73 13.23
N SER A 412 5.11 21.23 14.43
CA SER A 412 4.18 21.93 15.32
C SER A 412 4.51 23.40 15.50
N ALA A 413 5.48 23.97 14.76
CA ALA A 413 5.93 25.36 14.88
C ALA A 413 4.80 26.38 14.66
N VAL A 414 3.79 26.02 13.89
CA VAL A 414 2.56 26.82 13.69
C VAL A 414 1.88 27.18 15.01
N VAL A 415 1.93 26.28 16.02
CA VAL A 415 1.24 26.47 17.30
C VAL A 415 1.86 27.62 18.11
N PRO A 416 3.16 27.62 18.48
CA PRO A 416 3.77 28.75 19.20
C PRO A 416 3.86 30.00 18.33
N LEU A 417 3.89 29.88 17.00
CA LEU A 417 3.78 31.05 16.11
C LEU A 417 2.40 31.71 16.15
N GLY A 418 1.37 31.01 16.65
CA GLY A 418 0.01 31.52 16.76
C GLY A 418 -0.68 31.70 15.42
N TYR A 419 -0.29 30.90 14.40
CA TYR A 419 -0.81 31.08 13.04
C TYR A 419 -2.21 30.50 12.89
N GLU A 420 -3.08 31.32 12.32
CA GLU A 420 -4.38 30.93 11.80
C GLU A 420 -4.31 30.81 10.27
N LEU A 421 -5.38 30.36 9.63
CA LEU A 421 -5.44 30.15 8.17
C LEU A 421 -4.98 31.39 7.37
N LYS A 422 -5.38 32.58 7.82
CA LYS A 422 -5.04 33.88 7.21
C LYS A 422 -3.55 34.24 7.29
N ASP A 423 -2.82 33.65 8.24
CA ASP A 423 -1.41 33.94 8.51
C ASP A 423 -0.47 33.05 7.73
N LEU A 424 -1.01 31.97 7.14
CA LEU A 424 -0.24 31.07 6.28
C LEU A 424 0.11 31.75 4.96
N LYS A 425 1.40 31.84 4.67
CA LYS A 425 1.92 32.50 3.48
C LYS A 425 2.41 31.47 2.50
N GLY A 426 1.77 31.40 1.33
CA GLY A 426 2.18 30.50 0.24
C GLY A 426 3.34 31.01 -0.62
N THR A 427 4.02 32.08 -0.20
CA THR A 427 5.14 32.70 -0.93
C THR A 427 6.37 31.78 -0.95
N PRO A 428 7.19 31.81 -2.01
CA PRO A 428 8.46 31.10 -2.06
C PRO A 428 9.39 31.50 -0.92
N TYR A 429 10.17 30.53 -0.42
CA TYR A 429 11.13 30.71 0.67
C TYR A 429 12.44 29.94 0.45
N ILE A 430 12.58 29.24 -0.67
CA ILE A 430 13.84 28.65 -1.14
C ILE A 430 14.23 29.37 -2.42
N ASP A 431 15.46 29.88 -2.47
CA ASP A 431 15.96 30.59 -3.63
C ASP A 431 16.01 29.70 -4.86
N LYS A 432 15.49 30.25 -5.95
CA LYS A 432 15.52 29.63 -7.25
C LYS A 432 16.82 30.00 -7.97
N PRO A 433 17.73 29.05 -8.23
CA PRO A 433 18.92 29.32 -9.04
C PRO A 433 18.55 29.84 -10.43
N ILE A 434 19.41 30.70 -10.97
CA ILE A 434 19.28 31.15 -12.36
C ILE A 434 19.52 29.95 -13.26
N ALA A 435 18.53 29.59 -14.05
CA ALA A 435 18.59 28.46 -14.96
C ALA A 435 18.47 28.91 -16.42
N ILE A 436 19.22 28.27 -17.30
CA ILE A 436 19.10 28.47 -18.75
C ILE A 436 17.81 27.77 -19.19
N LYS A 437 16.86 28.56 -19.66
CA LYS A 437 15.61 28.07 -20.22
C LYS A 437 15.79 27.70 -21.70
N GLY A 438 15.22 26.56 -22.07
CA GLY A 438 15.13 26.14 -23.48
C GLY A 438 14.09 26.97 -24.24
N ARG A 439 14.00 26.73 -25.56
CA ARG A 439 12.96 27.34 -26.41
C ARG A 439 11.57 26.75 -26.19
N LYS A 440 11.51 25.46 -25.80
CA LYS A 440 10.27 24.76 -25.45
C LYS A 440 10.00 24.87 -23.94
N LYS A 441 8.73 24.85 -23.57
CA LYS A 441 8.32 24.73 -22.17
C LYS A 441 8.88 23.44 -21.60
N ARG A 442 9.60 23.53 -20.48
CA ARG A 442 10.19 22.36 -19.80
C ARG A 442 9.34 21.92 -18.62
N ILE A 443 8.98 20.64 -18.63
CA ILE A 443 8.15 20.03 -17.59
C ILE A 443 8.96 18.97 -16.87
N GLY A 444 9.09 19.13 -15.56
CA GLY A 444 9.70 18.13 -14.68
C GLY A 444 8.65 17.10 -14.23
N LEU A 445 8.98 15.81 -14.32
CA LEU A 445 8.08 14.73 -13.95
C LEU A 445 8.61 13.92 -12.78
N ARG A 446 7.77 13.67 -11.77
CA ARG A 446 8.03 12.72 -10.71
C ARG A 446 6.78 11.88 -10.43
N TRP A 447 6.86 10.58 -10.68
CA TRP A 447 5.70 9.68 -10.73
C TRP A 447 5.57 8.73 -9.56
N GLN A 448 6.60 8.57 -8.72
CA GLN A 448 6.58 7.63 -7.61
C GLN A 448 7.26 8.21 -6.38
N GLY A 449 6.73 7.89 -5.20
CA GLY A 449 7.32 8.19 -3.89
C GLY A 449 8.21 7.05 -3.38
N ASN A 450 8.45 7.02 -2.06
CA ASN A 450 9.17 5.94 -1.40
C ASN A 450 8.25 4.71 -1.26
N PRO A 451 8.54 3.57 -1.90
CA PRO A 451 7.68 2.38 -1.87
C PRO A 451 7.60 1.73 -0.48
N THR A 452 8.55 2.01 0.41
CA THR A 452 8.52 1.48 1.78
C THR A 452 7.69 2.32 2.75
N PHE A 453 7.12 3.43 2.29
CA PHE A 453 6.24 4.25 3.12
C PHE A 453 4.90 3.55 3.35
N GLU A 454 4.48 3.40 4.60
CA GLU A 454 3.28 2.66 5.03
C GLU A 454 2.02 3.00 4.22
N HIS A 455 1.83 4.28 3.89
CA HIS A 455 0.65 4.75 3.16
C HIS A 455 0.91 4.99 1.65
N GLU A 456 1.99 4.48 1.09
CA GLU A 456 2.29 4.65 -0.34
C GLU A 456 1.20 4.06 -1.23
N HIS A 457 0.61 2.93 -0.83
CA HIS A 457 -0.47 2.27 -1.57
C HIS A 457 -1.72 3.13 -1.77
N HIS A 458 -1.98 4.12 -0.90
CA HIS A 458 -3.10 5.06 -1.05
C HIS A 458 -2.82 6.17 -2.08
N LYS A 459 -1.56 6.51 -2.33
CA LYS A 459 -1.17 7.63 -3.22
C LYS A 459 -0.45 7.18 -4.48
N LYS A 460 -0.15 5.89 -4.60
CA LYS A 460 0.48 5.30 -5.79
C LYS A 460 -0.55 5.21 -6.92
N PHE A 461 -0.17 5.65 -8.10
CA PHE A 461 -0.94 5.50 -9.34
C PHE A 461 -0.08 4.77 -10.39
N PRO A 462 -0.69 4.14 -11.41
CA PRO A 462 0.03 3.62 -12.56
C PRO A 462 0.75 4.77 -13.29
N TYR A 463 2.08 4.74 -13.32
CA TYR A 463 2.87 5.85 -13.86
C TYR A 463 2.66 6.03 -15.38
N GLU A 464 2.23 4.99 -16.08
CA GLU A 464 1.83 5.03 -17.48
C GLU A 464 0.74 6.07 -17.72
N MET A 465 -0.23 6.19 -16.80
CA MET A 465 -1.30 7.19 -16.91
C MET A 465 -0.74 8.62 -16.91
N MET A 466 0.28 8.90 -16.10
CA MET A 466 0.97 10.19 -16.13
C MET A 466 1.65 10.40 -17.48
N PHE A 467 2.37 9.40 -17.98
CA PHE A 467 3.10 9.49 -19.25
C PHE A 467 2.15 9.73 -20.42
N ASP A 468 1.03 9.02 -20.48
CA ASP A 468 0.02 9.18 -21.53
C ASP A 468 -0.69 10.55 -21.47
N ALA A 469 -0.90 11.06 -20.26
CA ALA A 469 -1.55 12.35 -20.07
C ALA A 469 -0.68 13.53 -20.49
N VAL A 470 0.66 13.43 -20.34
CA VAL A 470 1.56 14.57 -20.54
C VAL A 470 2.29 14.55 -21.88
N LYS A 471 2.43 13.39 -22.55
CA LYS A 471 3.26 13.23 -23.75
C LYS A 471 2.89 14.24 -24.84
N SER A 472 3.88 15.01 -25.31
CA SER A 472 3.71 16.06 -26.30
C SER A 472 5.05 16.43 -26.94
N ASP A 473 5.08 16.65 -28.24
CA ASP A 473 6.27 17.12 -28.98
C ASP A 473 6.53 18.62 -28.79
N GLU A 474 5.59 19.36 -28.21
CA GLU A 474 5.71 20.81 -27.99
C GLU A 474 6.48 21.17 -26.71
N CYS A 475 6.63 20.22 -25.80
CA CYS A 475 7.31 20.39 -24.53
C CYS A 475 8.63 19.59 -24.48
N GLU A 476 9.54 20.01 -23.62
CA GLU A 476 10.69 19.24 -23.18
C GLU A 476 10.39 18.65 -21.81
N PHE A 477 10.61 17.35 -21.63
CA PHE A 477 10.36 16.68 -20.36
C PHE A 477 11.68 16.25 -19.73
N ILE A 478 11.82 16.46 -18.41
CA ILE A 478 12.93 15.94 -17.62
C ILE A 478 12.44 15.08 -16.48
N SER A 479 13.19 14.02 -16.20
CA SER A 479 12.94 13.16 -15.06
C SER A 479 13.44 13.83 -13.78
N LEU A 480 12.55 13.96 -12.80
CA LEU A 480 12.87 14.28 -11.42
C LEU A 480 12.72 13.05 -10.52
N GLN A 481 12.57 11.86 -11.14
CA GLN A 481 12.51 10.58 -10.46
C GLN A 481 13.91 10.09 -10.14
N ARG A 482 14.17 9.87 -8.87
CA ARG A 482 15.37 9.28 -8.33
C ARG A 482 15.02 7.96 -7.65
N ASP A 483 15.98 7.07 -7.55
CA ASP A 483 15.81 5.78 -6.84
C ASP A 483 14.75 4.88 -7.53
N GLU A 484 13.94 4.16 -6.77
CA GLU A 484 12.94 3.25 -7.32
C GLU A 484 11.98 3.94 -8.30
N GLY A 485 11.66 3.24 -9.36
CA GLY A 485 10.84 3.77 -10.46
C GLY A 485 11.61 4.61 -11.46
N ALA A 486 12.91 4.87 -11.28
CA ALA A 486 13.74 5.58 -12.28
C ALA A 486 13.88 4.77 -13.57
N ASP A 487 13.92 3.45 -13.49
CA ASP A 487 14.00 2.53 -14.64
C ASP A 487 12.74 2.56 -15.52
N ALA A 488 11.60 3.02 -14.99
CA ALA A 488 10.38 3.23 -15.76
C ALA A 488 10.40 4.50 -16.63
N CYS A 489 11.50 5.29 -16.60
CA CYS A 489 11.61 6.53 -17.34
C CYS A 489 11.51 6.29 -18.86
N PRO A 490 10.48 6.84 -19.54
CA PRO A 490 10.33 6.60 -20.97
C PRO A 490 11.42 7.34 -21.77
N PRO A 491 11.82 6.84 -22.97
CA PRO A 491 12.95 7.38 -23.74
C PRO A 491 12.77 8.82 -24.22
N TRP A 492 11.55 9.36 -24.23
CA TRP A 492 11.26 10.74 -24.59
C TRP A 492 11.39 11.72 -23.41
N VAL A 493 11.61 11.22 -22.18
CA VAL A 493 11.88 12.03 -20.99
C VAL A 493 13.40 12.03 -20.75
N ARG A 494 14.00 13.20 -20.76
CA ARG A 494 15.44 13.35 -20.54
C ARG A 494 15.79 13.13 -19.07
N GLN A 495 16.66 12.20 -18.80
CA GLN A 495 17.24 12.01 -17.47
C GLN A 495 18.30 13.08 -17.20
N VAL A 496 18.34 13.55 -15.95
CA VAL A 496 19.33 14.53 -15.46
C VAL A 496 19.97 14.00 -14.18
N PRO A 497 21.21 14.41 -13.86
CA PRO A 497 21.83 14.06 -12.58
C PRO A 497 20.99 14.55 -11.40
N LEU A 498 20.74 13.67 -10.44
CA LEU A 498 19.99 13.95 -9.20
C LEU A 498 20.76 13.37 -7.99
N ASN A 499 22.08 13.53 -7.95
CA ASN A 499 22.95 12.92 -6.94
C ASN A 499 22.83 13.60 -5.58
N SER A 500 22.38 14.86 -5.57
CA SER A 500 22.20 15.67 -4.37
C SER A 500 20.91 16.49 -4.44
N TRP A 501 20.52 17.09 -3.32
CA TRP A 501 19.40 18.04 -3.28
C TRP A 501 19.72 19.35 -4.03
N GLU A 502 20.98 19.73 -4.13
CA GLU A 502 21.41 20.84 -4.98
C GLU A 502 21.21 20.52 -6.47
N ASP A 503 21.53 19.30 -6.90
CA ASP A 503 21.23 18.86 -8.28
C ASP A 503 19.74 18.89 -8.55
N THR A 504 18.93 18.40 -7.60
CA THR A 504 17.48 18.41 -7.71
C THR A 504 16.95 19.85 -7.75
N ARG A 505 17.47 20.76 -6.93
CA ARG A 505 17.13 22.19 -6.93
C ARG A 505 17.45 22.84 -8.29
N ASN A 506 18.61 22.57 -8.85
CA ASN A 506 19.02 23.07 -10.18
C ASN A 506 18.12 22.51 -11.30
N ALA A 507 17.81 21.22 -11.26
CA ALA A 507 16.91 20.59 -12.22
C ALA A 507 15.50 21.22 -12.15
N VAL A 508 14.93 21.37 -10.96
CA VAL A 508 13.63 22.03 -10.71
C VAL A 508 13.67 23.48 -11.17
N ALA A 509 14.75 24.24 -10.89
CA ALA A 509 14.90 25.63 -11.32
C ALA A 509 14.81 25.80 -12.83
N SER A 510 15.23 24.78 -13.60
CA SER A 510 15.16 24.77 -15.06
C SER A 510 13.77 24.51 -15.63
N CYS A 511 12.81 24.07 -14.79
CA CYS A 511 11.44 23.76 -15.21
C CYS A 511 10.55 25.01 -15.21
N ASP A 512 9.61 25.02 -16.13
CA ASP A 512 8.48 25.97 -16.15
C ASP A 512 7.28 25.40 -15.36
N LEU A 513 7.18 24.07 -15.28
CA LEU A 513 6.14 23.33 -14.57
C LEU A 513 6.76 22.04 -14.01
N VAL A 514 6.34 21.66 -12.82
CA VAL A 514 6.59 20.32 -12.26
C VAL A 514 5.27 19.61 -12.04
N ILE A 515 5.15 18.38 -12.57
CA ILE A 515 4.01 17.48 -12.32
C ILE A 515 4.53 16.32 -11.49
N SER A 516 3.98 16.16 -10.30
CA SER A 516 4.55 15.26 -9.29
C SER A 516 3.48 14.46 -8.54
N ALA A 517 3.77 13.19 -8.26
CA ALA A 517 3.15 12.52 -7.11
C ALA A 517 3.41 13.34 -5.83
N CYS A 518 2.65 13.07 -4.76
CA CYS A 518 2.84 13.73 -3.47
C CYS A 518 4.17 13.29 -2.82
N THR A 519 5.25 14.02 -3.12
CA THR A 519 6.64 13.70 -2.74
C THR A 519 7.42 14.95 -2.32
N SER A 520 8.64 14.75 -1.81
CA SER A 520 9.56 15.84 -1.43
C SER A 520 9.88 16.81 -2.59
N VAL A 521 9.89 16.33 -3.84
CA VAL A 521 10.11 17.19 -5.02
C VAL A 521 8.99 18.20 -5.22
N SER A 522 7.73 17.82 -4.94
CA SER A 522 6.62 18.77 -5.02
C SER A 522 6.73 19.91 -4.00
N HIS A 523 7.20 19.59 -2.79
CA HIS A 523 7.48 20.61 -1.76
C HIS A 523 8.63 21.54 -2.17
N LEU A 524 9.74 20.98 -2.67
CA LEU A 524 10.87 21.77 -3.14
C LEU A 524 10.46 22.70 -4.29
N SER A 525 9.79 22.15 -5.30
CA SER A 525 9.34 22.91 -6.45
C SER A 525 8.46 24.09 -6.06
N ALA A 526 7.47 23.84 -5.22
CA ALA A 526 6.55 24.88 -4.76
C ALA A 526 7.23 25.88 -3.82
N ALA A 527 8.15 25.45 -2.96
CA ALA A 527 8.96 26.33 -2.09
C ALA A 527 9.86 27.29 -2.89
N MET A 528 10.29 26.88 -4.09
CA MET A 528 11.05 27.70 -5.04
C MET A 528 10.14 28.59 -5.92
N GLY A 529 8.83 28.50 -5.80
CA GLY A 529 7.88 29.26 -6.62
C GLY A 529 7.74 28.76 -8.07
N VAL A 530 8.18 27.54 -8.36
CA VAL A 530 7.94 26.89 -9.66
C VAL A 530 6.50 26.40 -9.71
N GLU A 531 5.79 26.64 -10.82
CA GLU A 531 4.44 26.07 -11.00
C GLU A 531 4.47 24.56 -10.78
N THR A 532 3.63 24.07 -9.88
CA THR A 532 3.67 22.68 -9.44
C THR A 532 2.26 22.10 -9.42
N TRP A 533 2.04 21.02 -10.15
CA TRP A 533 0.82 20.24 -10.08
C TRP A 533 1.09 18.94 -9.32
N VAL A 534 0.35 18.73 -8.23
CA VAL A 534 0.53 17.57 -7.35
C VAL A 534 -0.67 16.65 -7.46
N VAL A 535 -0.43 15.41 -7.88
CA VAL A 535 -1.45 14.36 -7.89
C VAL A 535 -1.61 13.84 -6.46
N THR A 536 -2.83 13.93 -5.93
CA THR A 536 -3.12 13.59 -4.53
C THR A 536 -4.24 12.56 -4.42
N PRO A 537 -4.20 11.64 -3.44
CA PRO A 537 -5.28 10.71 -3.17
C PRO A 537 -6.54 11.41 -2.64
N VAL A 538 -7.63 10.66 -2.50
CA VAL A 538 -8.90 11.13 -1.92
C VAL A 538 -8.67 11.71 -0.53
N MET A 539 -8.02 10.95 0.37
CA MET A 539 -7.54 11.47 1.65
C MET A 539 -6.10 11.97 1.50
N PRO A 540 -5.89 13.27 1.29
CA PRO A 540 -4.56 13.79 1.02
C PRO A 540 -3.75 13.98 2.31
N TYR A 541 -2.47 14.23 2.13
CA TYR A 541 -1.58 14.70 3.19
C TYR A 541 -2.16 15.94 3.88
N PHE A 542 -1.95 16.08 5.18
CA PHE A 542 -2.64 17.11 6.00
C PHE A 542 -2.45 18.54 5.52
N LEU A 543 -1.34 18.87 4.87
CA LEU A 543 -1.12 20.21 4.26
C LEU A 543 -2.07 20.50 3.09
N TYR A 544 -2.73 19.48 2.59
CA TYR A 544 -3.68 19.55 1.48
C TYR A 544 -5.11 19.19 1.90
N ALA A 545 -5.38 19.18 3.21
CA ALA A 545 -6.67 18.76 3.76
C ALA A 545 -7.83 19.71 3.40
N LEU A 546 -7.58 21.00 3.21
CA LEU A 546 -8.61 21.96 2.78
C LEU A 546 -9.21 21.57 1.45
N ASP A 547 -10.50 21.86 1.26
CA ASP A 547 -11.19 21.63 -0.01
C ASP A 547 -10.66 22.49 -1.16
N GLY A 548 -10.94 22.07 -2.39
CA GLY A 548 -10.51 22.77 -3.60
C GLY A 548 -9.14 22.32 -4.11
N ASP A 549 -8.62 23.02 -5.11
CA ASP A 549 -7.38 22.70 -5.83
C ASP A 549 -6.16 23.53 -5.39
N LYS A 550 -6.27 24.29 -4.30
CA LYS A 550 -5.22 25.13 -3.74
C LYS A 550 -4.87 24.71 -2.31
N THR A 551 -3.67 25.07 -1.89
CA THR A 551 -3.22 24.94 -0.51
C THR A 551 -2.72 26.31 -0.01
N PRO A 552 -2.97 26.67 1.25
CA PRO A 552 -2.51 27.95 1.78
C PRO A 552 -0.99 28.02 1.95
N TYR A 553 -0.33 26.87 1.88
CA TYR A 553 1.12 26.77 2.08
C TYR A 553 1.95 27.08 0.83
N TYR A 554 1.37 27.04 -0.39
CA TYR A 554 2.12 27.25 -1.63
C TYR A 554 1.26 27.91 -2.70
N ASN A 555 1.57 29.15 -3.03
CA ASN A 555 0.85 29.90 -4.07
C ASN A 555 1.04 29.31 -5.47
N SER A 556 2.20 28.66 -5.72
CA SER A 556 2.57 28.07 -6.99
C SER A 556 2.05 26.63 -7.17
N MET A 557 1.33 26.08 -6.19
CA MET A 557 0.85 24.69 -6.22
C MET A 557 -0.62 24.60 -6.64
N THR A 558 -0.90 23.61 -7.48
CA THR A 558 -2.26 23.17 -7.80
C THR A 558 -2.40 21.67 -7.46
N LEU A 559 -3.44 21.34 -6.73
CA LEU A 559 -3.74 19.97 -6.32
C LEU A 559 -4.62 19.29 -7.37
N ILE A 560 -4.17 18.20 -7.92
CA ILE A 560 -4.92 17.36 -8.84
C ILE A 560 -5.44 16.17 -8.04
N ARG A 561 -6.66 16.29 -7.53
CA ARG A 561 -7.22 15.35 -6.56
C ARG A 561 -7.83 14.14 -7.24
N GLN A 562 -7.60 12.97 -6.66
CA GLN A 562 -8.39 11.79 -6.89
C GLN A 562 -9.80 12.03 -6.31
N GLU A 563 -10.84 11.70 -7.06
CA GLU A 563 -12.24 11.89 -6.65
C GLU A 563 -12.84 10.60 -6.08
N VAL A 564 -12.43 9.47 -6.64
CA VAL A 564 -12.86 8.13 -6.21
C VAL A 564 -11.64 7.32 -5.85
N PHE A 565 -11.65 6.70 -4.69
CA PHE A 565 -10.52 5.88 -4.23
C PHE A 565 -10.22 4.76 -5.24
N GLY A 566 -8.94 4.64 -5.61
CA GLY A 566 -8.47 3.66 -6.62
C GLY A 566 -8.62 4.10 -8.08
N ASP A 567 -9.44 5.12 -8.39
CA ASP A 567 -9.58 5.66 -9.76
C ASP A 567 -8.71 6.91 -9.97
N TRP A 568 -7.75 6.79 -10.87
CA TRP A 568 -6.85 7.88 -11.24
C TRP A 568 -7.16 8.50 -12.61
N THR A 569 -8.23 8.09 -13.28
CA THR A 569 -8.60 8.54 -14.62
C THR A 569 -8.90 10.05 -14.63
N ALA A 570 -9.81 10.51 -13.78
CA ALA A 570 -10.17 11.92 -13.70
C ALA A 570 -8.99 12.86 -13.39
N PRO A 571 -8.08 12.57 -12.46
CA PRO A 571 -6.85 13.33 -12.26
C PRO A 571 -6.00 13.49 -13.51
N PHE A 572 -5.75 12.41 -14.26
CA PHE A 572 -4.88 12.47 -15.43
C PHE A 572 -5.58 13.10 -16.64
N ASP A 573 -6.87 12.92 -16.81
CA ASP A 573 -7.67 13.66 -17.82
C ASP A 573 -7.63 15.16 -17.54
N ARG A 574 -7.70 15.58 -16.28
CA ARG A 574 -7.57 16.99 -15.87
C ARG A 574 -6.17 17.55 -16.19
N ILE A 575 -5.10 16.78 -15.97
CA ILE A 575 -3.73 17.17 -16.36
C ILE A 575 -3.66 17.36 -17.86
N LYS A 576 -4.16 16.40 -18.65
CA LYS A 576 -4.18 16.45 -20.10
C LYS A 576 -4.93 17.67 -20.63
N ALA A 577 -6.12 17.95 -20.09
CA ALA A 577 -6.93 19.11 -20.44
C ALA A 577 -6.19 20.43 -20.11
N LYS A 578 -5.60 20.56 -18.92
CA LYS A 578 -4.85 21.76 -18.51
C LYS A 578 -3.63 22.00 -19.39
N LEU A 579 -2.89 20.97 -19.78
CA LEU A 579 -1.75 21.10 -20.71
C LEU A 579 -2.20 21.56 -22.10
N ASN A 580 -3.34 21.10 -22.59
CA ASN A 580 -3.89 21.50 -23.88
C ASN A 580 -4.43 22.94 -23.89
N THR A 581 -4.99 23.44 -22.80
CA THR A 581 -5.46 24.84 -22.69
C THR A 581 -4.30 25.84 -22.63
N THR A 582 -3.15 25.47 -22.08
CA THR A 582 -1.92 26.30 -22.07
C THR A 582 -1.28 26.42 -23.47
N LYS A 583 -1.76 25.68 -24.46
CA LYS A 583 -1.29 25.68 -25.86
C LYS A 583 -1.95 26.73 -26.75
N GLN A 584 -3.06 27.38 -26.33
CA GLN A 584 -3.68 28.41 -27.15
C GLN A 584 -2.84 29.72 -27.07
N PRO A 585 -2.37 30.27 -28.20
CA PRO A 585 -1.75 31.58 -28.20
C PRO A 585 -2.77 32.60 -27.70
N ILE A 586 -2.34 33.50 -26.83
CA ILE A 586 -3.15 34.66 -26.40
C ILE A 586 -3.63 35.35 -27.68
N ARG A 587 -4.90 35.22 -28.02
CA ARG A 587 -5.51 36.05 -29.04
C ARG A 587 -5.40 37.49 -28.55
N MET A 588 -4.45 38.24 -29.11
CA MET A 588 -4.46 39.68 -28.95
C MET A 588 -5.78 40.18 -29.52
N VAL A 589 -6.65 40.66 -28.62
CA VAL A 589 -7.83 41.40 -29.02
C VAL A 589 -7.32 42.73 -29.56
N SER A 590 -7.41 42.91 -30.86
CA SER A 590 -7.14 44.14 -31.58
C SER A 590 -8.18 45.19 -31.24
#